data_0ded6e1c14aec3610fdb2db7756bdd9e
#
_entry.id   0ded6e1c14aec3610fdb2db7756bdd9e
#
_cell.length_a   1.000
_cell.length_b   1.000
_cell.length_c   1.000
_cell.angle_alpha   90.00
_cell.angle_beta   90.00
_cell.angle_gamma   90.00
#
_symmetry.space_group_name_H-M   'P 1'
#
loop_
_entity.id
_entity.type
_entity.pdbx_description
1 polymer ?
#
loop_
_entity_poly.entity_id
_entity_poly.type
_entity_poly.pdbx_seq_one_letter_code
_entity_poly.pdbx_strand_id
1 'polypeptide(L)'
;MQNLIEGISSLYRQWNGTDAKTIDVLPQSGSERRYFRLHGNVDSVIGAYGANIKENESFIYFSQKFYKKQLAVPEIFAISEDRAFYLQEDFGTVSLLNRLEEGGFTEEVYALFKKSMEELAMLQVKGDEGLDYNRCLTNKEFGKQAILADLLYFKYYFLDALRKPYDKQKLIDDFEALSNYLTHTEYKYFMFRDFQSRN
;
A
#
# COMPACT_ATOMS: atom_id res chain seq x y z
N MET A 1 8.94 0.11 -21.82
CA MET A 1 9.41 -1.00 -20.94
C MET A 1 10.93 -1.02 -20.87
N GLN A 2 11.65 -1.04 -22.01
CA GLN A 2 13.11 -1.08 -22.04
C GLN A 2 13.77 0.00 -21.17
N ASN A 3 13.35 1.26 -21.30
CA ASN A 3 13.89 2.38 -20.50
C ASN A 3 13.68 2.21 -18.99
N LEU A 4 12.58 1.54 -18.58
CA LEU A 4 12.32 1.29 -17.17
C LEU A 4 13.27 0.21 -16.62
N ILE A 5 13.54 -0.82 -17.40
CA ILE A 5 14.50 -1.88 -17.05
C ILE A 5 15.92 -1.29 -16.94
N GLU A 6 16.30 -0.42 -17.85
CA GLU A 6 17.59 0.27 -17.79
C GLU A 6 17.73 1.17 -16.56
N GLY A 7 16.68 1.95 -16.23
CA GLY A 7 16.65 2.80 -15.05
C GLY A 7 16.78 2.01 -13.75
N ILE A 8 16.00 0.93 -13.60
CA ILE A 8 16.04 0.12 -12.38
C ILE A 8 17.33 -0.68 -12.27
N SER A 9 17.90 -1.16 -13.41
CA SER A 9 19.20 -1.83 -13.44
C SER A 9 20.33 -0.89 -13.01
N SER A 10 20.29 0.36 -13.48
CA SER A 10 21.27 1.37 -13.08
C SER A 10 21.23 1.63 -11.58
N LEU A 11 20.03 1.78 -11.00
CA LEU A 11 19.87 1.97 -9.57
C LEU A 11 20.36 0.76 -8.76
N TYR A 12 20.05 -0.46 -9.23
CA TYR A 12 20.53 -1.69 -8.61
C TYR A 12 22.05 -1.76 -8.62
N ARG A 13 22.70 -1.48 -9.77
CA ARG A 13 24.16 -1.47 -9.88
C ARG A 13 24.80 -0.44 -8.95
N GLN A 14 24.21 0.75 -8.82
CA GLN A 14 24.71 1.79 -7.91
C GLN A 14 24.62 1.34 -6.45
N TRP A 15 23.57 0.64 -6.08
CA TRP A 15 23.38 0.14 -4.72
C TRP A 15 24.23 -1.09 -4.40
N ASN A 16 24.22 -2.10 -5.30
CA ASN A 16 24.83 -3.41 -5.05
C ASN A 16 26.29 -3.51 -5.54
N GLY A 17 26.76 -2.57 -6.35
CA GLY A 17 28.11 -2.59 -6.96
C GLY A 17 28.24 -3.53 -8.17
N THR A 18 27.25 -4.37 -8.45
CA THR A 18 27.24 -5.31 -9.59
C THR A 18 25.86 -5.33 -10.26
N ASP A 19 25.79 -5.84 -11.48
CA ASP A 19 24.52 -6.03 -12.17
C ASP A 19 23.68 -7.14 -11.54
N ALA A 20 22.35 -7.00 -11.65
CA ALA A 20 21.43 -8.10 -11.35
C ALA A 20 21.63 -9.24 -12.39
N LYS A 21 21.56 -10.50 -11.95
CA LYS A 21 21.66 -11.67 -12.83
C LYS A 21 20.48 -11.77 -13.78
N THR A 22 19.29 -11.57 -13.22
CA THR A 22 18.02 -11.57 -13.97
C THR A 22 17.07 -10.52 -13.40
N ILE A 23 16.18 -10.05 -14.23
CA ILE A 23 15.13 -9.09 -13.86
C ILE A 23 13.80 -9.62 -14.37
N ASP A 24 12.90 -9.91 -13.45
CA ASP A 24 11.54 -10.34 -13.77
C ASP A 24 10.62 -9.13 -13.69
N VAL A 25 9.82 -8.93 -14.73
CA VAL A 25 8.75 -7.92 -14.72
C VAL A 25 7.54 -8.51 -13.98
N LEU A 26 7.16 -7.89 -12.86
CA LEU A 26 6.02 -8.38 -12.08
C LEU A 26 4.70 -7.92 -12.70
N PRO A 27 3.62 -8.72 -12.52
CA PRO A 27 2.29 -8.34 -12.99
C PRO A 27 1.86 -6.99 -12.43
N GLN A 28 1.25 -6.17 -13.29
CA GLN A 28 0.66 -4.91 -12.84
C GLN A 28 -0.62 -5.19 -12.05
N SER A 29 -0.74 -4.64 -10.86
CA SER A 29 -1.97 -4.59 -10.08
C SER A 29 -2.59 -3.19 -10.13
N GLY A 30 -3.64 -2.91 -9.41
CA GLY A 30 -4.49 -1.72 -9.48
C GLY A 30 -3.86 -0.31 -9.48
N SER A 31 -2.54 -0.16 -9.56
CA SER A 31 -1.83 1.13 -9.66
C SER A 31 -1.05 1.25 -10.97
N GLU A 32 -0.65 2.48 -11.32
CA GLU A 32 0.22 2.74 -12.48
C GLU A 32 1.69 2.36 -12.22
N ARG A 33 2.04 1.99 -11.00
CA ARG A 33 3.39 1.56 -10.64
C ARG A 33 3.78 0.30 -11.39
N ARG A 34 5.08 0.19 -11.69
CA ARG A 34 5.69 -0.99 -12.27
C ARG A 34 6.65 -1.59 -11.27
N TYR A 35 6.58 -2.90 -11.09
CA TYR A 35 7.44 -3.61 -10.17
C TYR A 35 8.31 -4.61 -10.93
N PHE A 36 9.53 -4.77 -10.45
CA PHE A 36 10.54 -5.65 -11.00
C PHE A 36 11.16 -6.45 -9.85
N ARG A 37 11.38 -7.74 -10.03
CA ARG A 37 12.19 -8.52 -9.11
C ARG A 37 13.57 -8.67 -9.70
N LEU A 38 14.57 -8.14 -8.99
CA LEU A 38 15.96 -8.18 -9.40
C LEU A 38 16.67 -9.25 -8.58
N HIS A 39 17.22 -10.25 -9.26
CA HIS A 39 17.91 -11.37 -8.62
C HIS A 39 19.41 -11.10 -8.54
N GLY A 40 19.95 -11.10 -7.34
CA GLY A 40 21.38 -11.03 -7.06
C GLY A 40 22.06 -12.41 -7.09
N ASN A 41 23.17 -12.53 -6.36
CA ASN A 41 23.87 -13.81 -6.23
C ASN A 41 23.18 -14.76 -5.23
N VAL A 42 22.58 -14.22 -4.18
CA VAL A 42 21.96 -14.98 -3.09
C VAL A 42 20.51 -14.56 -2.93
N ASP A 43 20.24 -13.26 -2.91
CA ASP A 43 18.94 -12.67 -2.58
C ASP A 43 18.34 -11.93 -3.76
N SER A 44 17.03 -11.65 -3.67
CA SER A 44 16.32 -10.79 -4.58
C SER A 44 15.83 -9.50 -3.88
N VAL A 45 15.66 -8.45 -4.67
CA VAL A 45 15.06 -7.19 -4.21
C VAL A 45 13.96 -6.77 -5.17
N ILE A 46 12.99 -6.01 -4.67
CA ILE A 46 11.96 -5.42 -5.49
C ILE A 46 12.37 -4.02 -5.92
N GLY A 47 12.45 -3.82 -7.23
CA GLY A 47 12.56 -2.51 -7.84
C GLY A 47 11.18 -1.97 -8.20
N ALA A 48 10.92 -0.73 -7.88
CA ALA A 48 9.67 -0.06 -8.21
C ALA A 48 9.92 1.19 -9.06
N TYR A 49 9.06 1.41 -10.03
CA TYR A 49 8.96 2.63 -10.81
C TYR A 49 7.57 3.25 -10.64
N GLY A 50 7.52 4.54 -10.36
CA GLY A 50 6.28 5.33 -10.35
C GLY A 50 6.50 6.69 -11.00
N ALA A 51 5.66 7.03 -11.99
CA ALA A 51 5.69 8.34 -12.64
C ALA A 51 5.20 9.47 -11.72
N ASN A 52 4.37 9.15 -10.74
CA ASN A 52 3.91 10.10 -9.74
C ASN A 52 4.93 10.23 -8.60
N ILE A 53 5.82 11.21 -8.72
CA ILE A 53 6.91 11.44 -7.75
C ILE A 53 6.38 11.73 -6.34
N LYS A 54 5.30 12.48 -6.20
CA LYS A 54 4.69 12.76 -4.88
C LYS A 54 4.19 11.49 -4.21
N GLU A 55 3.65 10.55 -4.97
CA GLU A 55 3.22 9.25 -4.46
C GLU A 55 4.41 8.40 -4.01
N ASN A 56 5.51 8.40 -4.79
CA ASN A 56 6.73 7.71 -4.40
C ASN A 56 7.32 8.32 -3.12
N GLU A 57 7.41 9.64 -3.04
CA GLU A 57 7.91 10.34 -1.85
C GLU A 57 7.07 10.05 -0.61
N SER A 58 5.75 10.03 -0.74
CA SER A 58 4.84 9.64 0.33
C SER A 58 5.12 8.20 0.79
N PHE A 59 5.14 7.25 -0.14
CA PHE A 59 5.41 5.84 0.16
C PHE A 59 6.78 5.66 0.85
N ILE A 60 7.83 6.23 0.28
CA ILE A 60 9.21 6.14 0.82
C ILE A 60 9.27 6.72 2.24
N TYR A 61 8.65 7.87 2.46
CA TYR A 61 8.60 8.52 3.78
C TYR A 61 7.97 7.60 4.84
N PHE A 62 6.78 7.06 4.55
CA PHE A 62 6.07 6.21 5.49
C PHE A 62 6.83 4.89 5.73
N SER A 63 7.30 4.23 4.67
CA SER A 63 8.09 2.99 4.81
C SER A 63 9.33 3.18 5.67
N GLN A 64 10.11 4.23 5.42
CA GLN A 64 11.30 4.52 6.23
C GLN A 64 10.98 4.87 7.69
N LYS A 65 9.86 5.58 7.95
CA LYS A 65 9.43 5.91 9.32
C LYS A 65 8.98 4.65 10.07
N PHE A 66 8.22 3.80 9.42
CA PHE A 66 7.74 2.55 10.01
C PHE A 66 8.87 1.54 10.23
N TYR A 67 9.76 1.39 9.26
CA TYR A 67 10.93 0.51 9.38
C TYR A 67 11.83 0.91 10.56
N LYS A 68 12.10 2.21 10.75
CA LYS A 68 12.86 2.72 11.91
C LYS A 68 12.21 2.39 13.27
N LYS A 69 10.91 2.16 13.29
CA LYS A 69 10.16 1.74 14.48
C LYS A 69 10.06 0.23 14.61
N GLN A 70 10.74 -0.53 13.74
CA GLN A 70 10.70 -1.98 13.69
C GLN A 70 9.29 -2.53 13.46
N LEU A 71 8.49 -1.85 12.64
CA LEU A 71 7.20 -2.31 12.18
C LEU A 71 7.38 -3.18 10.92
N ALA A 72 6.43 -4.08 10.69
CA ALA A 72 6.47 -5.06 9.59
C ALA A 72 6.20 -4.42 8.22
N VAL A 73 7.17 -3.67 7.72
CA VAL A 73 7.18 -3.03 6.40
C VAL A 73 8.51 -3.29 5.69
N PRO A 74 8.56 -3.30 4.34
CA PRO A 74 9.81 -3.52 3.63
C PRO A 74 10.81 -2.38 3.85
N GLU A 75 12.09 -2.74 4.01
CA GLU A 75 13.19 -1.78 4.01
C GLU A 75 13.34 -1.14 2.64
N ILE A 76 13.62 0.16 2.59
CA ILE A 76 13.97 0.89 1.37
C ILE A 76 15.50 0.97 1.29
N PHE A 77 16.08 0.27 0.31
CA PHE A 77 17.52 0.14 0.15
C PHE A 77 18.16 1.29 -0.63
N ALA A 78 17.51 1.73 -1.72
CA ALA A 78 18.01 2.79 -2.57
C ALA A 78 16.88 3.58 -3.23
N ILE A 79 17.15 4.82 -3.62
CA ILE A 79 16.21 5.73 -4.26
C ILE A 79 16.98 6.47 -5.35
N SER A 80 16.43 6.54 -6.58
CA SER A 80 17.02 7.32 -7.66
C SER A 80 16.98 8.83 -7.37
N GLU A 81 17.87 9.59 -7.98
CA GLU A 81 17.97 11.04 -7.81
C GLU A 81 16.67 11.76 -8.17
N ASP A 82 16.02 11.33 -9.25
CA ASP A 82 14.72 11.84 -9.72
C ASP A 82 13.52 11.32 -8.93
N ARG A 83 13.75 10.40 -7.96
CA ARG A 83 12.73 9.73 -7.13
C ARG A 83 11.68 8.94 -7.89
N ALA A 84 11.93 8.67 -9.17
CA ALA A 84 11.04 7.84 -9.98
C ALA A 84 11.22 6.35 -9.70
N PHE A 85 12.43 5.93 -9.30
CA PHE A 85 12.77 4.54 -8.98
C PHE A 85 13.21 4.39 -7.53
N TYR A 86 12.90 3.24 -6.94
CA TYR A 86 13.44 2.84 -5.64
C TYR A 86 13.59 1.31 -5.54
N LEU A 87 14.49 0.88 -4.67
CA LEU A 87 14.68 -0.54 -4.34
C LEU A 87 14.17 -0.78 -2.92
N GLN A 88 13.47 -1.88 -2.74
CA GLN A 88 12.96 -2.31 -1.44
C GLN A 88 13.16 -3.81 -1.22
N GLU A 89 13.02 -4.22 0.02
CA GLU A 89 13.05 -5.61 0.45
C GLU A 89 12.00 -6.46 -0.31
N ASP A 90 12.37 -7.68 -0.66
CA ASP A 90 11.49 -8.65 -1.30
C ASP A 90 10.91 -9.61 -0.25
N PHE A 91 9.63 -9.49 0.02
CA PHE A 91 8.90 -10.38 0.93
C PHE A 91 8.48 -11.72 0.28
N GLY A 92 8.91 -11.97 -0.95
CA GLY A 92 8.60 -13.20 -1.67
C GLY A 92 7.31 -13.11 -2.49
N THR A 93 6.73 -14.28 -2.75
CA THR A 93 5.62 -14.42 -3.70
C THR A 93 4.33 -14.98 -3.07
N VAL A 94 4.38 -15.37 -1.80
CA VAL A 94 3.28 -16.06 -1.14
C VAL A 94 2.51 -15.11 -0.23
N SER A 95 1.27 -14.82 -0.58
CA SER A 95 0.36 -14.02 0.24
C SER A 95 -0.43 -14.85 1.25
N LEU A 96 -1.09 -14.21 2.21
CA LEU A 96 -2.04 -14.88 3.11
C LEU A 96 -3.19 -15.52 2.34
N LEU A 97 -3.62 -14.90 1.23
CA LEU A 97 -4.66 -15.46 0.37
C LEU A 97 -4.18 -16.77 -0.26
N ASN A 98 -2.94 -16.82 -0.78
CA ASN A 98 -2.40 -18.08 -1.32
C ASN A 98 -2.39 -19.20 -0.28
N ARG A 99 -1.97 -18.90 0.96
CA ARG A 99 -1.99 -19.89 2.05
C ARG A 99 -3.40 -20.39 2.37
N LEU A 100 -4.38 -19.49 2.32
CA LEU A 100 -5.79 -19.85 2.54
C LEU A 100 -6.35 -20.69 1.39
N GLU A 101 -6.06 -20.35 0.14
CA GLU A 101 -6.54 -21.05 -1.04
C GLU A 101 -5.91 -22.44 -1.17
N GLU A 102 -4.62 -22.60 -0.82
CA GLU A 102 -3.91 -23.88 -0.89
C GLU A 102 -4.26 -24.82 0.26
N GLY A 103 -4.41 -24.32 1.47
CA GLY A 103 -4.53 -25.12 2.69
C GLY A 103 -5.89 -25.03 3.42
N GLY A 104 -6.78 -24.12 3.01
CA GLY A 104 -8.01 -23.81 3.73
C GLY A 104 -7.75 -23.18 5.10
N PHE A 105 -8.77 -23.12 5.96
CA PHE A 105 -8.69 -22.61 7.33
C PHE A 105 -8.09 -23.67 8.29
N THR A 106 -6.77 -23.80 8.28
CA THR A 106 -6.01 -24.59 9.26
C THR A 106 -5.61 -23.73 10.44
N GLU A 107 -5.19 -24.35 11.56
CA GLU A 107 -4.64 -23.63 12.72
C GLU A 107 -3.42 -22.76 12.35
N GLU A 108 -2.56 -23.23 11.44
CA GLU A 108 -1.42 -22.47 10.95
C GLU A 108 -1.87 -21.21 10.19
N VAL A 109 -2.82 -21.35 9.26
CA VAL A 109 -3.37 -20.23 8.48
C VAL A 109 -4.08 -19.24 9.42
N TYR A 110 -4.86 -19.73 10.38
CA TYR A 110 -5.49 -18.89 11.39
C TYR A 110 -4.47 -18.07 12.20
N ALA A 111 -3.38 -18.72 12.62
CA ALA A 111 -2.31 -18.03 13.34
C ALA A 111 -1.64 -16.92 12.52
N LEU A 112 -1.46 -17.12 11.19
CA LEU A 112 -0.94 -16.09 10.29
C LEU A 112 -1.89 -14.90 10.17
N PHE A 113 -3.20 -15.14 10.00
CA PHE A 113 -4.20 -14.07 9.99
C PHE A 113 -4.23 -13.29 11.31
N LYS A 114 -4.19 -14.00 12.46
CA LYS A 114 -4.12 -13.37 13.77
C LYS A 114 -2.89 -12.49 13.89
N LYS A 115 -1.72 -13.00 13.52
CA LYS A 115 -0.47 -12.23 13.52
C LYS A 115 -0.57 -10.99 12.64
N SER A 116 -1.16 -11.08 11.45
CA SER A 116 -1.32 -9.93 10.56
C SER A 116 -2.19 -8.82 11.18
N MET A 117 -3.21 -9.19 11.96
CA MET A 117 -4.04 -8.22 12.69
C MET A 117 -3.29 -7.57 13.86
N GLU A 118 -2.43 -8.33 14.55
CA GLU A 118 -1.55 -7.80 15.60
C GLU A 118 -0.55 -6.79 15.02
N GLU A 119 0.08 -7.12 13.88
CA GLU A 119 0.99 -6.21 13.17
C GLU A 119 0.26 -4.95 12.65
N LEU A 120 -0.99 -5.08 12.17
CA LEU A 120 -1.81 -3.93 11.79
C LEU A 120 -2.05 -3.01 12.98
N ALA A 121 -2.42 -3.55 14.15
CA ALA A 121 -2.64 -2.77 15.35
C ALA A 121 -1.35 -2.03 15.78
N MET A 122 -0.21 -2.73 15.73
CA MET A 122 1.09 -2.11 16.02
C MET A 122 1.41 -0.99 15.02
N LEU A 123 1.16 -1.20 13.74
CA LEU A 123 1.37 -0.20 12.70
C LEU A 123 0.50 1.04 12.94
N GLN A 124 -0.77 0.86 13.29
CA GLN A 124 -1.70 1.96 13.51
C GLN A 124 -1.37 2.78 14.76
N VAL A 125 -1.02 2.13 15.85
CA VAL A 125 -0.76 2.80 17.14
C VAL A 125 0.69 3.32 17.21
N LYS A 126 1.68 2.43 17.07
CA LYS A 126 3.10 2.80 17.17
C LYS A 126 3.57 3.58 15.94
N GLY A 127 2.98 3.29 14.77
CA GLY A 127 3.25 3.98 13.52
C GLY A 127 2.89 5.46 13.59
N ASP A 128 1.78 5.80 14.24
CA ASP A 128 1.26 7.17 14.39
C ASP A 128 2.24 8.12 15.09
N GLU A 129 3.01 7.64 16.06
CA GLU A 129 3.89 8.47 16.86
C GLU A 129 4.91 9.27 16.03
N GLY A 130 4.79 10.61 16.04
CA GLY A 130 5.69 11.53 15.34
C GLY A 130 5.63 11.42 13.80
N LEU A 131 4.51 10.96 13.27
CA LEU A 131 4.26 10.90 11.83
C LEU A 131 3.84 12.27 11.29
N ASP A 132 4.44 12.69 10.17
CA ASP A 132 4.05 13.92 9.48
C ASP A 132 2.99 13.64 8.42
N TYR A 133 1.72 13.87 8.76
CA TYR A 133 0.59 13.67 7.85
C TYR A 133 0.54 14.66 6.67
N ASN A 134 1.39 15.70 6.64
CA ASN A 134 1.55 16.54 5.44
C ASN A 134 2.21 15.77 4.29
N ARG A 135 2.81 14.62 4.58
CA ARG A 135 3.38 13.71 3.59
C ARG A 135 2.38 12.75 2.97
N CYS A 136 1.12 12.72 3.43
CA CYS A 136 0.07 11.95 2.78
C CYS A 136 -0.19 12.47 1.36
N LEU A 137 -0.36 11.54 0.41
CA LEU A 137 -0.63 11.88 -0.99
C LEU A 137 -1.96 12.61 -1.18
N THR A 138 -2.99 12.16 -0.48
CA THR A 138 -4.36 12.66 -0.64
C THR A 138 -4.80 13.48 0.58
N ASN A 139 -5.33 12.83 1.58
CA ASN A 139 -5.87 13.49 2.77
C ASN A 139 -5.00 13.21 3.99
N LYS A 140 -4.79 14.23 4.81
CA LYS A 140 -4.09 14.12 6.09
C LYS A 140 -4.91 13.40 7.15
N GLU A 141 -6.23 13.40 6.97
CA GLU A 141 -7.21 12.83 7.87
C GLU A 141 -8.29 12.13 7.06
N PHE A 142 -8.70 10.95 7.51
CA PHE A 142 -9.89 10.28 6.99
C PHE A 142 -11.14 10.88 7.66
N GLY A 143 -11.37 12.17 7.39
CA GLY A 143 -12.49 12.94 7.92
C GLY A 143 -13.69 12.93 6.98
N LYS A 144 -14.66 13.79 7.28
CA LYS A 144 -15.96 13.87 6.57
C LYS A 144 -15.80 13.92 5.04
N GLN A 145 -14.86 14.71 4.51
CA GLN A 145 -14.65 14.85 3.06
C GLN A 145 -14.15 13.54 2.41
N ALA A 146 -13.23 12.86 3.06
CA ALA A 146 -12.71 11.59 2.56
C ALA A 146 -13.78 10.49 2.59
N ILE A 147 -14.58 10.43 3.66
CA ILE A 147 -15.71 9.51 3.79
C ILE A 147 -16.77 9.78 2.70
N LEU A 148 -17.12 11.04 2.49
CA LEU A 148 -18.07 11.40 1.42
C LEU A 148 -17.53 11.05 0.03
N ALA A 149 -16.24 11.19 -0.23
CA ALA A 149 -15.63 10.77 -1.49
C ALA A 149 -15.77 9.26 -1.71
N ASP A 150 -15.53 8.44 -0.70
CA ASP A 150 -15.71 6.98 -0.77
C ASP A 150 -17.19 6.60 -0.96
N LEU A 151 -18.11 7.29 -0.28
CA LEU A 151 -19.56 7.08 -0.46
C LEU A 151 -20.04 7.47 -1.86
N LEU A 152 -19.50 8.55 -2.44
CA LEU A 152 -19.76 8.93 -3.83
C LEU A 152 -19.15 7.91 -4.81
N TYR A 153 -17.96 7.37 -4.52
CA TYR A 153 -17.39 6.28 -5.29
C TYR A 153 -18.31 5.05 -5.30
N PHE A 154 -18.81 4.63 -4.12
CA PHE A 154 -19.82 3.58 -4.00
C PHE A 154 -21.08 3.88 -4.84
N LYS A 155 -21.59 5.10 -4.78
CA LYS A 155 -22.76 5.50 -5.57
C LYS A 155 -22.50 5.33 -7.06
N TYR A 156 -21.40 5.88 -7.59
CA TYR A 156 -21.14 5.88 -9.04
C TYR A 156 -20.79 4.50 -9.57
N TYR A 157 -19.92 3.78 -8.87
CA TYR A 157 -19.39 2.50 -9.36
C TYR A 157 -20.19 1.27 -8.95
N PHE A 158 -21.12 1.41 -8.00
CA PHE A 158 -21.98 0.32 -7.59
C PHE A 158 -23.46 0.62 -7.87
N LEU A 159 -24.05 1.64 -7.26
CA LEU A 159 -25.51 1.90 -7.41
C LEU A 159 -25.86 2.27 -8.84
N ASP A 160 -25.16 3.24 -9.42
CA ASP A 160 -25.46 3.73 -10.78
C ASP A 160 -25.04 2.70 -11.84
N ALA A 161 -23.85 2.07 -11.70
CA ALA A 161 -23.36 1.05 -12.63
C ALA A 161 -24.29 -0.17 -12.67
N LEU A 162 -24.84 -0.59 -11.54
CA LEU A 162 -25.81 -1.70 -11.44
C LEU A 162 -27.27 -1.25 -11.65
N ARG A 163 -27.49 0.02 -11.95
CA ARG A 163 -28.82 0.61 -12.13
C ARG A 163 -29.78 0.29 -10.97
N LYS A 164 -29.26 0.33 -9.72
CA LYS A 164 -30.08 0.10 -8.52
C LYS A 164 -30.97 1.30 -8.28
N PRO A 165 -32.29 1.11 -8.08
CA PRO A 165 -33.17 2.22 -7.75
C PRO A 165 -32.89 2.74 -6.33
N TYR A 166 -32.84 4.05 -6.16
CA TYR A 166 -32.74 4.72 -4.85
C TYR A 166 -33.40 6.10 -4.89
N ASP A 167 -33.86 6.55 -3.75
CA ASP A 167 -34.27 7.93 -3.54
C ASP A 167 -33.05 8.82 -3.36
N LYS A 168 -32.89 9.81 -4.21
CA LYS A 168 -31.72 10.68 -4.23
C LYS A 168 -31.56 11.48 -2.93
N GLN A 169 -32.66 12.00 -2.40
CA GLN A 169 -32.60 12.82 -1.19
C GLN A 169 -32.26 11.97 0.01
N LYS A 170 -32.91 10.82 0.18
CA LYS A 170 -32.59 9.88 1.27
C LYS A 170 -31.16 9.40 1.22
N LEU A 171 -30.63 9.11 0.02
CA LEU A 171 -29.22 8.68 -0.11
C LEU A 171 -28.26 9.78 0.34
N ILE A 172 -28.53 11.04 0.03
CA ILE A 172 -27.71 12.17 0.49
C ILE A 172 -27.81 12.31 2.01
N ASP A 173 -29.00 12.22 2.57
CA ASP A 173 -29.25 12.30 4.02
C ASP A 173 -28.52 11.16 4.75
N ASP A 174 -28.55 9.93 4.21
CA ASP A 174 -27.85 8.77 4.75
C ASP A 174 -26.31 8.96 4.68
N PHE A 175 -25.80 9.48 3.57
CA PHE A 175 -24.36 9.77 3.41
C PHE A 175 -23.90 10.84 4.41
N GLU A 176 -24.70 11.88 4.60
CA GLU A 176 -24.41 12.92 5.57
C GLU A 176 -24.44 12.37 7.01
N ALA A 177 -25.49 11.62 7.37
CA ALA A 177 -25.63 11.00 8.68
C ALA A 177 -24.45 10.05 8.97
N LEU A 178 -24.11 9.17 8.03
CA LEU A 178 -23.00 8.23 8.18
C LEU A 178 -21.65 8.94 8.29
N SER A 179 -21.40 9.95 7.44
CA SER A 179 -20.13 10.69 7.50
C SER A 179 -19.98 11.47 8.80
N ASN A 180 -21.06 12.06 9.32
CA ASN A 180 -21.08 12.71 10.62
C ASN A 180 -20.82 11.70 11.74
N TYR A 181 -21.49 10.54 11.73
CA TYR A 181 -21.30 9.50 12.74
C TYR A 181 -19.86 9.01 12.80
N LEU A 182 -19.27 8.67 11.63
CA LEU A 182 -17.91 8.13 11.56
C LEU A 182 -16.82 9.16 11.93
N THR A 183 -17.11 10.46 11.83
CA THR A 183 -16.14 11.50 12.22
C THR A 183 -16.15 11.84 13.70
N HIS A 184 -17.13 11.37 14.47
CA HIS A 184 -17.21 11.56 15.92
C HIS A 184 -16.37 10.53 16.69
N THR A 185 -15.16 10.23 16.23
CA THR A 185 -14.24 9.35 16.96
C THR A 185 -13.38 10.17 17.90
N GLU A 186 -13.34 9.74 19.17
CA GLU A 186 -12.53 10.40 20.20
C GLU A 186 -11.02 10.20 19.97
N TYR A 187 -10.64 8.98 19.55
CA TYR A 187 -9.25 8.60 19.31
C TYR A 187 -8.98 8.51 17.81
N LYS A 188 -7.86 9.10 17.38
CA LYS A 188 -7.40 9.07 16.00
C LYS A 188 -6.02 8.42 15.94
N TYR A 189 -5.85 7.48 15.04
CA TYR A 189 -4.61 6.75 14.81
C TYR A 189 -4.28 6.74 13.32
N PHE A 190 -3.08 6.31 12.97
CA PHE A 190 -2.74 6.07 11.57
C PHE A 190 -3.71 5.05 10.97
N MET A 191 -4.34 5.42 9.84
CA MET A 191 -5.24 4.53 9.12
C MET A 191 -4.51 3.88 7.96
N PHE A 192 -4.29 2.57 8.05
CA PHE A 192 -3.83 1.76 6.93
C PHE A 192 -5.05 1.35 6.10
N ARG A 193 -5.17 1.89 4.88
CA ARG A 193 -6.25 1.56 3.96
C ARG A 193 -5.91 0.33 3.13
N ASP A 194 -6.94 -0.36 2.63
CA ASP A 194 -6.83 -1.54 1.76
C ASP A 194 -5.97 -2.67 2.33
N PHE A 195 -6.07 -2.90 3.64
CA PHE A 195 -5.44 -4.04 4.31
C PHE A 195 -6.15 -5.33 3.88
N GLN A 196 -5.54 -6.07 2.97
CA GLN A 196 -6.12 -7.23 2.30
C GLN A 196 -5.16 -8.42 2.33
N SER A 197 -5.73 -9.64 2.39
CA SER A 197 -4.97 -10.90 2.44
C SER A 197 -4.13 -11.20 1.20
N ARG A 198 -4.39 -10.53 0.10
CA ARG A 198 -3.65 -10.65 -1.17
C ARG A 198 -2.52 -9.64 -1.35
N ASN A 199 -2.40 -8.68 -0.45
CA ASN A 199 -1.36 -7.64 -0.50
C ASN A 199 -0.18 -8.04 0.36
#